data_8c8ca3d55537a978c30f17aba1f72885
#
_entry.id   8c8ca3d55537a978c30f17aba1f72885
#
_cell.length_a   1.000
_cell.length_b   1.000
_cell.length_c   1.000
_cell.angle_alpha   90.00
_cell.angle_beta   90.00
_cell.angle_gamma   90.00
#
_symmetry.space_group_name_H-M   'P 1'
#
loop_
_entity.id
_entity.type
_entity.pdbx_description
1 polymer ?
#
loop_
_entity_poly.entity_id
_entity_poly.type
_entity_poly.pdbx_seq_one_letter_code
_entity_poly.pdbx_strand_id
1 'polypeptide(L)'
;MEYKIALVYTGMPIKLVSMVEEELNKCFGEDKLTFLTLSDPSIIADAVKNGSPSREAAGRLIGMYAQAMQSGADAILNICSSVGDIAGAAQSALKLAGVPLVRIDEKMAEEAVKGYTRIGIIATLSSTLEPTRRLLMACAEKAGKEIELTGVLADNAFGAGAEPLIEAAKRLEKAECIVLAQGSMADSRDAVEKASGKPTFASPYWGAKGVYEAVKGNE
;
A
#
# COMPACT_ATOMS: atom_id res chain seq x y z
N MET A 1 -9.98 -0.26 -24.08
CA MET A 1 -8.80 -1.16 -24.26
C MET A 1 -8.91 -2.37 -23.32
N GLU A 2 -7.98 -3.34 -23.39
CA GLU A 2 -7.94 -4.49 -22.47
C GLU A 2 -6.57 -4.54 -21.81
N TYR A 3 -6.55 -4.66 -20.46
CA TYR A 3 -5.33 -4.70 -19.66
C TYR A 3 -5.34 -5.88 -18.72
N LYS A 4 -4.17 -6.49 -18.54
CA LYS A 4 -3.93 -7.55 -17.54
C LYS A 4 -3.12 -6.97 -16.39
N ILE A 5 -3.73 -6.88 -15.21
CA ILE A 5 -3.10 -6.37 -14.00
C ILE A 5 -2.75 -7.55 -13.08
N ALA A 6 -1.48 -7.69 -12.74
CA ALA A 6 -1.07 -8.67 -11.74
C ALA A 6 -1.23 -8.09 -10.34
N LEU A 7 -2.00 -8.79 -9.49
CA LEU A 7 -2.24 -8.47 -8.10
C LEU A 7 -1.38 -9.39 -7.23
N VAL A 8 -0.36 -8.83 -6.59
CA VAL A 8 0.60 -9.61 -5.80
C VAL A 8 0.33 -9.40 -4.31
N TYR A 9 -0.16 -10.45 -3.65
CA TYR A 9 -0.50 -10.48 -2.23
C TYR A 9 0.52 -11.30 -1.43
N THR A 10 0.85 -10.85 -0.23
CA THR A 10 1.59 -11.64 0.76
C THR A 10 0.70 -12.20 1.86
N GLY A 11 -0.58 -11.94 1.78
CA GLY A 11 -1.69 -12.46 2.55
C GLY A 11 -2.96 -12.02 1.86
N MET A 12 -4.01 -12.83 1.83
CA MET A 12 -5.24 -12.57 1.06
C MET A 12 -6.45 -12.37 1.97
N PRO A 13 -6.62 -11.22 2.63
CA PRO A 13 -7.89 -10.90 3.26
C PRO A 13 -8.95 -10.70 2.16
N ILE A 14 -10.00 -11.52 2.15
CA ILE A 14 -11.04 -11.53 1.09
C ILE A 14 -11.58 -10.13 0.81
N LYS A 15 -11.86 -9.35 1.84
CA LYS A 15 -12.36 -7.97 1.70
C LYS A 15 -11.38 -7.05 0.97
N LEU A 16 -10.08 -7.18 1.23
CA LEU A 16 -9.07 -6.35 0.55
C LEU A 16 -8.99 -6.68 -0.94
N VAL A 17 -9.12 -7.96 -1.30
CA VAL A 17 -9.12 -8.40 -2.71
C VAL A 17 -10.26 -7.72 -3.47
N SER A 18 -11.49 -7.87 -2.98
CA SER A 18 -12.68 -7.25 -3.61
C SER A 18 -12.54 -5.73 -3.70
N MET A 19 -12.07 -5.09 -2.64
CA MET A 19 -11.88 -3.63 -2.60
C MET A 19 -10.86 -3.15 -3.65
N VAL A 20 -9.74 -3.83 -3.78
CA VAL A 20 -8.69 -3.47 -4.76
C VAL A 20 -9.21 -3.65 -6.18
N GLU A 21 -9.90 -4.75 -6.48
CA GLU A 21 -10.49 -5.00 -7.79
C GLU A 21 -11.57 -3.97 -8.14
N GLU A 22 -12.43 -3.61 -7.17
CA GLU A 22 -13.45 -2.56 -7.34
C GLU A 22 -12.82 -1.20 -7.63
N GLU A 23 -11.79 -0.79 -6.89
CA GLU A 23 -11.12 0.49 -7.10
C GLU A 23 -10.39 0.54 -8.45
N LEU A 24 -9.76 -0.57 -8.87
CA LEU A 24 -9.16 -0.67 -10.20
C LEU A 24 -10.23 -0.53 -11.29
N ASN A 25 -11.34 -1.26 -11.22
CA ASN A 25 -12.42 -1.15 -12.19
C ASN A 25 -13.02 0.27 -12.24
N LYS A 26 -13.17 0.95 -11.10
CA LYS A 26 -13.61 2.36 -11.07
C LYS A 26 -12.61 3.30 -11.76
N CYS A 27 -11.31 3.13 -11.52
CA CYS A 27 -10.28 3.96 -12.14
C CYS A 27 -10.19 3.77 -13.65
N PHE A 28 -10.35 2.55 -14.15
CA PHE A 28 -10.24 2.23 -15.57
C PHE A 28 -11.56 2.43 -16.35
N GLY A 29 -12.70 2.57 -15.68
CA GLY A 29 -13.99 2.90 -16.30
C GLY A 29 -14.46 1.83 -17.28
N GLU A 30 -14.52 2.18 -18.59
CA GLU A 30 -14.98 1.28 -19.65
C GLU A 30 -13.91 0.31 -20.18
N ASP A 31 -12.66 0.47 -19.75
CA ASP A 31 -11.59 -0.45 -20.13
C ASP A 31 -11.81 -1.83 -19.48
N LYS A 32 -11.55 -2.88 -20.21
CA LYS A 32 -11.65 -4.24 -19.71
C LYS A 32 -10.40 -4.62 -18.93
N LEU A 33 -10.57 -5.00 -17.66
CA LEU A 33 -9.50 -5.53 -16.84
C LEU A 33 -9.58 -7.05 -16.71
N THR A 34 -8.43 -7.69 -16.76
CA THR A 34 -8.22 -9.07 -16.33
C THR A 34 -7.20 -9.09 -15.21
N PHE A 35 -7.48 -9.86 -14.16
CA PHE A 35 -6.61 -9.93 -12.99
C PHE A 35 -5.84 -11.26 -12.94
N LEU A 36 -4.52 -11.16 -12.79
CA LEU A 36 -3.65 -12.29 -12.43
C LEU A 36 -3.33 -12.18 -10.94
N THR A 37 -4.00 -12.98 -10.12
CA THR A 37 -3.78 -12.96 -8.67
C THR A 37 -2.69 -13.96 -8.29
N LEU A 38 -1.61 -13.44 -7.68
CA LEU A 38 -0.51 -14.21 -7.11
C LEU A 38 -0.47 -13.99 -5.60
N SER A 39 -0.32 -15.05 -4.82
CA SER A 39 -0.30 -14.95 -3.35
C SER A 39 0.65 -15.94 -2.71
N ASP A 40 1.42 -15.45 -1.73
CA ASP A 40 2.24 -16.29 -0.84
C ASP A 40 2.13 -15.79 0.61
N PRO A 41 1.21 -16.36 1.42
CA PRO A 41 1.03 -15.94 2.82
C PRO A 41 2.25 -16.20 3.72
N SER A 42 3.19 -17.03 3.31
CA SER A 42 4.41 -17.28 4.09
C SER A 42 5.33 -16.07 4.13
N ILE A 43 5.21 -15.14 3.16
CA ILE A 43 6.02 -13.92 3.09
C ILE A 43 5.64 -12.96 4.22
N ILE A 44 4.34 -12.71 4.43
CA ILE A 44 3.92 -11.84 5.54
C ILE A 44 4.17 -12.51 6.90
N ALA A 45 3.98 -13.83 7.01
CA ALA A 45 4.27 -14.56 8.24
C ALA A 45 5.75 -14.45 8.61
N ASP A 46 6.65 -14.55 7.64
CA ASP A 46 8.10 -14.33 7.81
C ASP A 46 8.40 -12.89 8.27
N ALA A 47 7.85 -11.88 7.60
CA ALA A 47 8.07 -10.48 7.95
C ALA A 47 7.57 -10.13 9.36
N VAL A 48 6.41 -10.67 9.77
CA VAL A 48 5.87 -10.46 11.13
C VAL A 48 6.77 -11.12 12.18
N LYS A 49 7.25 -12.36 11.93
CA LYS A 49 8.12 -13.09 12.85
C LYS A 49 9.47 -12.41 13.05
N ASN A 50 10.06 -11.86 11.98
CA ASN A 50 11.43 -11.36 11.99
C ASN A 50 11.50 -9.81 12.08
N GLY A 51 10.35 -9.11 12.06
CA GLY A 51 10.27 -7.64 11.98
C GLY A 51 10.54 -7.08 10.59
N SER A 52 11.07 -7.90 9.67
CA SER A 52 11.32 -7.59 8.25
C SER A 52 11.37 -8.89 7.45
N PRO A 53 11.12 -8.86 6.12
CA PRO A 53 11.20 -10.07 5.29
C PRO A 53 12.63 -10.62 5.25
N SER A 54 12.76 -11.93 5.41
CA SER A 54 14.04 -12.63 5.22
C SER A 54 14.47 -12.64 3.74
N ARG A 55 15.71 -13.06 3.49
CA ARG A 55 16.24 -13.23 2.15
C ARG A 55 15.39 -14.19 1.30
N GLU A 56 14.91 -15.26 1.91
CA GLU A 56 14.09 -16.28 1.28
C GLU A 56 12.70 -15.71 0.93
N ALA A 57 12.08 -14.96 1.84
CA ALA A 57 10.81 -14.28 1.61
C ALA A 57 10.92 -13.22 0.51
N ALA A 58 12.01 -12.44 0.51
CA ALA A 58 12.31 -11.48 -0.53
C ALA A 58 12.48 -12.15 -1.91
N GLY A 59 13.21 -13.29 -1.96
CA GLY A 59 13.40 -14.06 -3.19
C GLY A 59 12.08 -14.58 -3.77
N ARG A 60 11.17 -15.09 -2.92
CA ARG A 60 9.84 -15.53 -3.37
C ARG A 60 9.00 -14.36 -3.90
N LEU A 61 9.02 -13.21 -3.24
CA LEU A 61 8.31 -12.00 -3.70
C LEU A 61 8.80 -11.56 -5.08
N ILE A 62 10.11 -11.48 -5.29
CA ILE A 62 10.71 -11.15 -6.60
C ILE A 62 10.33 -12.20 -7.65
N GLY A 63 10.29 -13.49 -7.27
CA GLY A 63 9.82 -14.57 -8.13
C GLY A 63 8.37 -14.37 -8.59
N MET A 64 7.49 -13.87 -7.73
CA MET A 64 6.10 -13.53 -8.09
C MET A 64 6.03 -12.37 -9.10
N TYR A 65 6.89 -11.35 -8.98
CA TYR A 65 6.97 -10.29 -9.98
C TYR A 65 7.47 -10.81 -11.33
N ALA A 66 8.47 -11.68 -11.33
CA ALA A 66 8.96 -12.31 -12.56
C ALA A 66 7.87 -13.19 -13.21
N GLN A 67 7.10 -13.94 -12.43
CA GLN A 67 5.96 -14.73 -12.91
C GLN A 67 4.88 -13.84 -13.52
N ALA A 68 4.53 -12.72 -12.87
CA ALA A 68 3.56 -11.75 -13.38
C ALA A 68 3.99 -11.22 -14.75
N MET A 69 5.25 -10.82 -14.89
CA MET A 69 5.83 -10.32 -16.12
C MET A 69 5.80 -11.39 -17.24
N GLN A 70 6.23 -12.62 -16.94
CA GLN A 70 6.20 -13.74 -17.89
C GLN A 70 4.79 -14.13 -18.33
N SER A 71 3.79 -13.85 -17.48
CA SER A 71 2.38 -14.10 -17.80
C SER A 71 1.75 -12.98 -18.64
N GLY A 72 2.52 -11.99 -19.06
CA GLY A 72 2.06 -10.89 -19.90
C GLY A 72 1.20 -9.88 -19.15
N ALA A 73 1.53 -9.56 -17.90
CA ALA A 73 0.89 -8.47 -17.18
C ALA A 73 1.34 -7.11 -17.73
N ASP A 74 0.41 -6.18 -17.90
CA ASP A 74 0.67 -4.80 -18.32
C ASP A 74 1.16 -3.93 -17.15
N ALA A 75 0.79 -4.28 -15.93
CA ALA A 75 1.30 -3.70 -14.69
C ALA A 75 1.20 -4.69 -13.53
N ILE A 76 1.99 -4.45 -12.49
CA ILE A 76 1.98 -5.23 -11.25
C ILE A 76 1.61 -4.30 -10.10
N LEU A 77 0.61 -4.68 -9.30
CA LEU A 77 0.29 -4.02 -8.03
C LEU A 77 0.76 -4.89 -6.87
N ASN A 78 1.76 -4.40 -6.11
CA ASN A 78 2.19 -5.02 -4.86
C ASN A 78 1.27 -4.60 -3.72
N ILE A 79 0.52 -5.56 -3.15
CA ILE A 79 -0.53 -5.31 -2.15
C ILE A 79 -0.06 -5.78 -0.77
N CYS A 80 1.06 -5.22 -0.34
CA CYS A 80 1.58 -5.44 1.01
C CYS A 80 2.62 -4.37 1.39
N SER A 81 2.29 -3.52 2.35
CA SER A 81 3.21 -2.47 2.85
C SER A 81 4.39 -3.03 3.65
N SER A 82 4.25 -4.18 4.31
CA SER A 82 5.35 -4.81 5.07
C SER A 82 6.55 -5.21 4.20
N VAL A 83 6.34 -5.44 2.90
CA VAL A 83 7.39 -5.75 1.93
C VAL A 83 7.62 -4.61 0.92
N GLY A 84 7.08 -3.44 1.22
CA GLY A 84 7.10 -2.28 0.33
C GLY A 84 8.49 -1.83 -0.07
N ASP A 85 9.49 -1.94 0.80
CA ASP A 85 10.88 -1.58 0.48
C ASP A 85 11.47 -2.47 -0.62
N ILE A 86 11.14 -3.76 -0.62
CA ILE A 86 11.56 -4.70 -1.69
C ILE A 86 10.87 -4.34 -3.00
N ALA A 87 9.56 -4.06 -2.94
CA ALA A 87 8.81 -3.61 -4.10
C ALA A 87 9.39 -2.30 -4.67
N GLY A 88 9.64 -1.31 -3.83
CA GLY A 88 10.27 -0.04 -4.24
C GLY A 88 11.64 -0.22 -4.89
N ALA A 89 12.49 -1.09 -4.34
CA ALA A 89 13.78 -1.41 -4.93
C ALA A 89 13.67 -2.10 -6.31
N ALA A 90 12.61 -2.88 -6.54
CA ALA A 90 12.38 -3.60 -7.80
C ALA A 90 11.74 -2.74 -8.91
N GLN A 91 11.11 -1.60 -8.57
CA GLN A 91 10.36 -0.76 -9.52
C GLN A 91 11.17 -0.36 -10.76
N SER A 92 12.39 0.13 -10.56
CA SER A 92 13.23 0.60 -11.68
C SER A 92 13.55 -0.53 -12.66
N ALA A 93 13.89 -1.71 -12.17
CA ALA A 93 14.22 -2.86 -13.01
C ALA A 93 13.02 -3.33 -13.82
N LEU A 94 11.84 -3.43 -13.20
CA LEU A 94 10.60 -3.87 -13.85
C LEU A 94 10.08 -2.81 -14.84
N LYS A 95 10.22 -1.53 -14.53
CA LYS A 95 9.90 -0.44 -15.47
C LYS A 95 10.77 -0.51 -16.73
N LEU A 96 12.08 -0.76 -16.59
CA LEU A 96 12.98 -0.95 -17.72
C LEU A 96 12.63 -2.20 -18.55
N ALA A 97 12.06 -3.22 -17.92
CA ALA A 97 11.55 -4.41 -18.60
C ALA A 97 10.16 -4.19 -19.25
N GLY A 98 9.58 -2.98 -19.17
CA GLY A 98 8.31 -2.63 -19.78
C GLY A 98 7.07 -2.98 -18.96
N VAL A 99 7.23 -3.44 -17.71
CA VAL A 99 6.10 -3.79 -16.82
C VAL A 99 6.22 -3.00 -15.52
N PRO A 100 5.50 -1.87 -15.37
CA PRO A 100 5.58 -1.07 -14.16
C PRO A 100 5.09 -1.85 -12.93
N LEU A 101 5.87 -1.77 -11.86
CA LEU A 101 5.51 -2.24 -10.52
C LEU A 101 5.05 -1.06 -9.68
N VAL A 102 3.83 -1.13 -9.16
CA VAL A 102 3.22 -0.11 -8.31
C VAL A 102 3.09 -0.65 -6.89
N ARG A 103 3.48 0.13 -5.90
CA ARG A 103 3.17 -0.15 -4.50
C ARG A 103 1.78 0.39 -4.19
N ILE A 104 0.97 -0.41 -3.48
CA ILE A 104 -0.39 0.01 -3.11
C ILE A 104 -0.42 1.29 -2.25
N ASP A 105 0.65 1.54 -1.49
CA ASP A 105 0.76 2.64 -0.52
C ASP A 105 1.53 3.88 -1.04
N GLU A 106 2.18 3.80 -2.21
CA GLU A 106 3.08 4.86 -2.70
C GLU A 106 2.32 6.15 -3.05
N LYS A 107 1.29 6.05 -3.89
CA LYS A 107 0.49 7.22 -4.27
C LYS A 107 -0.23 7.86 -3.09
N MET A 108 -0.68 7.05 -2.13
CA MET A 108 -1.24 7.52 -0.86
C MET A 108 -0.22 8.36 -0.08
N ALA A 109 1.02 7.88 0.02
CA ALA A 109 2.09 8.60 0.71
C ALA A 109 2.45 9.91 0.00
N GLU A 110 2.53 9.90 -1.34
CA GLU A 110 2.75 11.12 -2.15
C GLU A 110 1.68 12.17 -1.89
N GLU A 111 0.39 11.80 -1.89
CA GLU A 111 -0.71 12.73 -1.66
C GLU A 111 -0.76 13.25 -0.21
N ALA A 112 -0.48 12.39 0.78
CA ALA A 112 -0.39 12.81 2.18
C ALA A 112 0.74 13.85 2.36
N VAL A 113 1.93 13.59 1.84
CA VAL A 113 3.08 14.51 1.89
C VAL A 113 2.81 15.79 1.13
N LYS A 114 2.14 15.74 -0.03
CA LYS A 114 1.78 16.92 -0.80
C LYS A 114 0.89 17.89 0.01
N GLY A 115 -0.08 17.36 0.75
CA GLY A 115 -1.07 18.14 1.48
C GLY A 115 -0.65 18.58 2.88
N TYR A 116 0.21 17.81 3.56
CA TYR A 116 0.42 17.94 5.00
C TYR A 116 1.88 17.89 5.39
N THR A 117 2.22 18.48 6.55
CA THR A 117 3.58 18.47 7.12
C THR A 117 3.66 17.64 8.40
N ARG A 118 2.58 17.55 9.18
CA ARG A 118 2.51 16.69 10.37
C ARG A 118 1.58 15.51 10.10
N ILE A 119 2.16 14.34 9.86
CA ILE A 119 1.44 13.14 9.43
C ILE A 119 1.45 12.10 10.53
N GLY A 120 0.25 11.68 10.95
CA GLY A 120 0.06 10.57 11.85
C GLY A 120 0.02 9.23 11.09
N ILE A 121 0.64 8.20 11.62
CA ILE A 121 0.62 6.85 11.06
C ILE A 121 -0.03 5.92 12.07
N ILE A 122 -1.06 5.18 11.66
CA ILE A 122 -1.63 4.09 12.45
C ILE A 122 -1.31 2.76 11.76
N ALA A 123 -0.70 1.84 12.50
CA ALA A 123 -0.43 0.47 12.07
C ALA A 123 -0.96 -0.53 13.09
N THR A 124 -1.35 -1.73 12.66
CA THR A 124 -1.73 -2.84 13.54
C THR A 124 -0.66 -3.94 13.60
N LEU A 125 0.38 -3.80 12.78
CA LEU A 125 1.55 -4.69 12.76
C LEU A 125 2.83 -3.84 12.80
N SER A 126 3.76 -4.18 13.67
CA SER A 126 5.07 -3.52 13.77
C SER A 126 5.85 -3.58 12.45
N SER A 127 5.74 -4.71 11.73
CA SER A 127 6.36 -4.90 10.40
C SER A 127 5.88 -3.94 9.32
N THR A 128 4.82 -3.17 9.57
CA THR A 128 4.25 -2.20 8.61
C THR A 128 4.59 -0.76 8.97
N LEU A 129 4.75 -0.44 10.24
CA LEU A 129 4.96 0.94 10.72
C LEU A 129 6.22 1.57 10.14
N GLU A 130 7.36 0.89 10.24
CA GLU A 130 8.63 1.41 9.76
C GLU A 130 8.75 1.48 8.22
N PRO A 131 8.28 0.49 7.43
CA PRO A 131 8.19 0.65 5.98
C PRO A 131 7.33 1.83 5.53
N THR A 132 6.19 2.07 6.21
CA THR A 132 5.33 3.23 5.91
C THR A 132 6.02 4.55 6.27
N ARG A 133 6.73 4.61 7.39
CA ARG A 133 7.54 5.78 7.78
C ARG A 133 8.61 6.08 6.73
N ARG A 134 9.38 5.08 6.31
CA ARG A 134 10.42 5.24 5.28
C ARG A 134 9.84 5.71 3.94
N LEU A 135 8.68 5.18 3.56
CA LEU A 135 8.00 5.60 2.34
C LEU A 135 7.61 7.08 2.39
N LEU A 136 6.97 7.54 3.47
CA LEU A 136 6.60 8.94 3.66
C LEU A 136 7.82 9.87 3.64
N MET A 137 8.91 9.47 4.30
CA MET A 137 10.16 10.24 4.28
C MET A 137 10.76 10.31 2.87
N ALA A 138 10.79 9.21 2.13
CA ALA A 138 11.27 9.19 0.74
C ALA A 138 10.41 10.07 -0.18
N CYS A 139 9.08 10.05 0.00
CA CYS A 139 8.18 10.96 -0.73
C CYS A 139 8.44 12.43 -0.38
N ALA A 140 8.71 12.74 0.89
CA ALA A 140 9.03 14.09 1.33
C ALA A 140 10.36 14.59 0.76
N GLU A 141 11.40 13.77 0.78
CA GLU A 141 12.70 14.06 0.17
C GLU A 141 12.56 14.35 -1.33
N LYS A 142 11.83 13.49 -2.06
CA LYS A 142 11.55 13.66 -3.50
C LYS A 142 10.77 14.95 -3.78
N ALA A 143 9.88 15.37 -2.87
CA ALA A 143 9.12 16.61 -2.97
C ALA A 143 9.87 17.85 -2.46
N GLY A 144 11.09 17.71 -1.92
CA GLY A 144 11.84 18.80 -1.28
C GLY A 144 11.11 19.38 -0.06
N LYS A 145 10.40 18.56 0.72
CA LYS A 145 9.52 18.97 1.81
C LYS A 145 9.97 18.37 3.14
N GLU A 146 9.98 19.16 4.19
CA GLU A 146 10.19 18.67 5.55
C GLU A 146 8.85 18.24 6.15
N ILE A 147 8.81 17.06 6.78
CA ILE A 147 7.63 16.54 7.46
C ILE A 147 7.97 15.98 8.83
N GLU A 148 6.99 16.02 9.73
CA GLU A 148 7.03 15.40 11.05
C GLU A 148 6.11 14.18 11.06
N LEU A 149 6.63 13.02 11.48
CA LEU A 149 5.90 11.75 11.52
C LEU A 149 5.70 11.26 12.94
N THR A 150 4.46 11.04 13.33
CA THR A 150 4.10 10.38 14.59
C THR A 150 3.44 9.04 14.29
N GLY A 151 4.09 7.94 14.70
CA GLY A 151 3.57 6.59 14.52
C GLY A 151 2.89 6.06 15.78
N VAL A 152 1.75 5.41 15.60
CA VAL A 152 1.03 4.69 16.67
C VAL A 152 0.79 3.24 16.23
N LEU A 153 1.24 2.30 17.04
CA LEU A 153 0.91 0.90 16.91
C LEU A 153 -0.37 0.62 17.72
N ALA A 154 -1.42 0.19 17.01
CA ALA A 154 -2.65 -0.32 17.62
C ALA A 154 -2.49 -1.84 17.80
N ASP A 155 -1.86 -2.24 18.92
CA ASP A 155 -1.57 -3.64 19.20
C ASP A 155 -2.84 -4.48 19.27
N ASN A 156 -2.76 -5.71 18.75
CA ASN A 156 -3.85 -6.68 18.69
C ASN A 156 -5.10 -6.20 17.93
N ALA A 157 -4.99 -5.15 17.11
CA ALA A 157 -6.09 -4.56 16.36
C ALA A 157 -6.23 -5.12 14.93
N PHE A 158 -5.38 -6.06 14.51
CA PHE A 158 -5.46 -6.65 13.18
C PHE A 158 -6.79 -7.38 12.99
N GLY A 159 -7.61 -6.87 12.06
CA GLY A 159 -8.96 -7.42 11.80
C GLY A 159 -10.02 -7.06 12.83
N ALA A 160 -9.73 -6.24 13.85
CA ALA A 160 -10.65 -5.91 14.95
C ALA A 160 -11.63 -4.75 14.62
N GLY A 161 -11.65 -4.25 13.39
CA GLY A 161 -12.54 -3.16 12.98
C GLY A 161 -12.02 -1.77 13.33
N ALA A 162 -12.92 -0.78 13.35
CA ALA A 162 -12.55 0.63 13.46
C ALA A 162 -12.20 1.10 14.89
N GLU A 163 -12.78 0.52 15.90
CA GLU A 163 -12.68 1.01 17.28
C GLU A 163 -11.25 1.15 17.80
N PRO A 164 -10.37 0.12 17.67
CA PRO A 164 -8.98 0.26 18.10
C PRO A 164 -8.20 1.33 17.31
N LEU A 165 -8.58 1.57 16.06
CA LEU A 165 -7.94 2.59 15.21
C LEU A 165 -8.39 4.00 15.62
N ILE A 166 -9.65 4.16 16.02
CA ILE A 166 -10.19 5.40 16.58
C ILE A 166 -9.46 5.74 17.89
N GLU A 167 -9.27 4.77 18.77
CA GLU A 167 -8.50 4.97 20.00
C GLU A 167 -7.02 5.33 19.70
N ALA A 168 -6.41 4.70 18.71
CA ALA A 168 -5.07 5.06 18.28
C ALA A 168 -5.00 6.48 17.71
N ALA A 169 -6.02 6.94 16.99
CA ALA A 169 -6.10 8.28 16.43
C ALA A 169 -6.13 9.38 17.50
N LYS A 170 -6.67 9.12 18.68
CA LYS A 170 -6.65 10.06 19.82
C LYS A 170 -5.23 10.40 20.28
N ARG A 171 -4.27 9.51 20.06
CA ARG A 171 -2.85 9.72 20.40
C ARG A 171 -2.11 10.57 19.36
N LEU A 172 -2.77 10.92 18.25
CA LEU A 172 -2.23 11.71 17.14
C LEU A 172 -2.75 13.17 17.14
N GLU A 173 -2.85 13.79 18.29
CA GLU A 173 -3.44 15.14 18.45
C GLU A 173 -2.79 16.17 17.53
N LYS A 174 -1.46 16.16 17.42
CA LYS A 174 -0.69 17.13 16.63
C LYS A 174 -0.66 16.84 15.13
N ALA A 175 -1.10 15.67 14.70
CA ALA A 175 -1.13 15.33 13.28
C ALA A 175 -2.21 16.15 12.54
N GLU A 176 -1.91 16.54 11.32
CA GLU A 176 -2.82 17.22 10.40
C GLU A 176 -3.65 16.26 9.59
N CYS A 177 -3.09 15.09 9.29
CA CYS A 177 -3.77 13.97 8.64
C CYS A 177 -3.31 12.65 9.22
N ILE A 178 -4.04 11.57 8.90
CA ILE A 178 -3.74 10.21 9.34
C ILE A 178 -3.54 9.31 8.12
N VAL A 179 -2.48 8.50 8.14
CA VAL A 179 -2.22 7.44 7.17
C VAL A 179 -2.44 6.09 7.84
N LEU A 180 -3.34 5.28 7.28
CA LEU A 180 -3.56 3.89 7.67
C LEU A 180 -2.55 3.01 6.93
N ALA A 181 -1.59 2.45 7.65
CA ALA A 181 -0.40 1.80 7.09
C ALA A 181 -0.68 0.48 6.34
N GLN A 182 -1.87 -0.11 6.50
CA GLN A 182 -2.22 -1.39 5.88
C GLN A 182 -3.51 -1.28 5.07
N GLY A 183 -3.53 -1.87 3.87
CA GLY A 183 -4.70 -1.90 3.01
C GLY A 183 -5.94 -2.54 3.67
N SER A 184 -5.73 -3.53 4.55
CA SER A 184 -6.80 -4.17 5.32
C SER A 184 -7.51 -3.26 6.33
N MET A 185 -6.98 -2.06 6.59
CA MET A 185 -7.60 -1.05 7.47
C MET A 185 -8.54 -0.11 6.72
N ALA A 186 -8.62 -0.20 5.39
CA ALA A 186 -9.35 0.76 4.55
C ALA A 186 -10.84 0.85 4.86
N ASP A 187 -11.49 -0.25 5.25
CA ASP A 187 -12.90 -0.26 5.69
C ASP A 187 -13.15 0.68 6.89
N SER A 188 -12.12 0.96 7.67
CA SER A 188 -12.21 1.81 8.86
C SER A 188 -11.89 3.28 8.60
N ARG A 189 -11.48 3.64 7.39
CA ARG A 189 -11.03 4.99 7.03
C ARG A 189 -12.03 6.07 7.43
N ASP A 190 -13.27 5.93 6.97
CA ASP A 190 -14.31 6.94 7.19
C ASP A 190 -14.68 7.09 8.68
N ALA A 191 -14.67 5.99 9.42
CA ALA A 191 -14.91 5.99 10.85
C ALA A 191 -13.79 6.71 11.62
N VAL A 192 -12.53 6.47 11.26
CA VAL A 192 -11.35 7.14 11.84
C VAL A 192 -11.36 8.62 11.49
N GLU A 193 -11.62 8.98 10.23
CA GLU A 193 -11.72 10.36 9.78
C GLU A 193 -12.79 11.13 10.54
N LYS A 194 -14.00 10.57 10.63
CA LYS A 194 -15.11 11.17 11.36
C LYS A 194 -14.82 11.36 12.85
N ALA A 195 -14.21 10.36 13.48
CA ALA A 195 -13.93 10.40 14.91
C ALA A 195 -12.77 11.34 15.27
N SER A 196 -11.74 11.43 14.43
CA SER A 196 -10.56 12.27 14.64
C SER A 196 -10.73 13.70 14.15
N GLY A 197 -11.66 13.93 13.20
CA GLY A 197 -11.80 15.21 12.47
C GLY A 197 -10.62 15.49 11.53
N LYS A 198 -9.79 14.48 11.21
CA LYS A 198 -8.58 14.62 10.41
C LYS A 198 -8.72 13.86 9.11
N PRO A 199 -8.33 14.41 7.94
CA PRO A 199 -8.26 13.67 6.69
C PRO A 199 -7.48 12.37 6.88
N THR A 200 -8.10 11.25 6.47
CA THR A 200 -7.54 9.92 6.69
C THR A 200 -7.32 9.21 5.36
N PHE A 201 -6.10 8.76 5.14
CA PHE A 201 -5.67 8.10 3.91
C PHE A 201 -5.59 6.59 4.09
N ALA A 202 -6.10 5.85 3.11
CA ALA A 202 -6.02 4.40 3.03
C ALA A 202 -5.64 3.96 1.61
N SER A 203 -4.81 2.96 1.49
CA SER A 203 -4.07 2.65 0.27
C SER A 203 -4.85 2.08 -0.93
N PRO A 204 -5.98 1.33 -0.83
CA PRO A 204 -6.57 0.67 -1.99
C PRO A 204 -6.93 1.61 -3.15
N TYR A 205 -7.64 2.70 -2.86
CA TYR A 205 -7.99 3.73 -3.86
C TYR A 205 -6.73 4.32 -4.53
N TRP A 206 -5.74 4.69 -3.73
CA TRP A 206 -4.52 5.32 -4.23
C TRP A 206 -3.64 4.34 -5.01
N GLY A 207 -3.60 3.06 -4.58
CA GLY A 207 -2.92 2.01 -5.31
C GLY A 207 -3.52 1.79 -6.70
N ALA A 208 -4.86 1.74 -6.79
CA ALA A 208 -5.56 1.63 -8.07
C ALA A 208 -5.28 2.83 -8.99
N LYS A 209 -5.30 4.06 -8.43
CA LYS A 209 -4.93 5.28 -9.14
C LYS A 209 -3.48 5.25 -9.64
N GLY A 210 -2.56 4.76 -8.83
CA GLY A 210 -1.16 4.58 -9.22
C GLY A 210 -0.98 3.60 -10.38
N VAL A 211 -1.73 2.49 -10.40
CA VAL A 211 -1.73 1.55 -11.53
C VAL A 211 -2.29 2.21 -12.79
N TYR A 212 -3.41 2.92 -12.67
CA TYR A 212 -4.00 3.65 -13.79
C TYR A 212 -3.01 4.64 -14.41
N GLU A 213 -2.36 5.47 -13.57
CA GLU A 213 -1.36 6.44 -14.04
C GLU A 213 -0.13 5.76 -14.67
N ALA A 214 0.30 4.61 -14.14
CA ALA A 214 1.44 3.87 -14.68
C ALA A 214 1.15 3.24 -16.05
N VAL A 215 -0.10 2.84 -16.29
CA VAL A 215 -0.55 2.21 -17.54
C VAL A 215 -0.94 3.27 -18.59
N LYS A 216 -1.70 4.29 -18.18
CA LYS A 216 -2.27 5.31 -19.07
C LYS A 216 -1.42 6.57 -19.22
N GLY A 217 -0.60 6.91 -18.24
CA GLY A 217 0.24 8.11 -18.25
C GLY A 217 1.41 8.03 -19.24
N ASN A 218 1.57 6.91 -19.93
CA ASN A 218 2.53 6.71 -21.01
C ASN A 218 1.88 6.84 -22.42
N GLU A 219 0.58 7.14 -22.49
CA GLU A 219 -0.13 7.51 -23.72
C GLU A 219 -0.11 9.04 -23.90
#